data_9623293b42bf5b9c7d23ceb6265fcf74
#
_entry.id   9623293b42bf5b9c7d23ceb6265fcf74
#
_cell.length_a   1.000
_cell.length_b   1.000
_cell.length_c   1.000
_cell.angle_alpha   90.00
_cell.angle_beta   90.00
_cell.angle_gamma   90.00
#
_symmetry.space_group_name_H-M   'P 1'
#
loop_
_entity.id
_entity.type
_entity.pdbx_description
1 polymer ?
#
loop_
_entity_poly.entity_id
_entity_poly.type
_entity_poly.pdbx_seq_one_letter_code
_entity_poly.pdbx_strand_id
1 'polypeptide(L)'
;MNRFSKRFLIGFLLVLVSAILLFVVFVQIESSFKAKYFPWNQQNTFWSSPDGAFTITVSDEATTSMDGRIQRYAYEAYIMWNGERYPVDFGFDSTGYIPLIRDGRSPHHVALSLQDSEGITIETVYCKYAMPNKRTLKLFPIDQQSTAILPETLILSRVDPE
;
A
#
# COMPACT_ATOMS: atom_id res chain seq x y z
N MET A 1 29.76 40.52 -6.47
CA MET A 1 28.98 39.49 -7.20
C MET A 1 28.37 40.15 -8.44
N ASN A 2 28.78 39.70 -9.61
CA ASN A 2 28.40 40.32 -10.89
C ASN A 2 26.87 40.14 -11.15
N ARG A 3 26.23 41.12 -11.83
CA ARG A 3 24.78 41.05 -12.18
C ARG A 3 24.40 39.76 -12.91
N PHE A 4 25.31 39.21 -13.69
CA PHE A 4 25.15 37.94 -14.40
C PHE A 4 25.04 36.74 -13.42
N SER A 5 25.89 36.68 -12.39
CA SER A 5 25.88 35.65 -11.36
C SER A 5 24.57 35.65 -10.54
N LYS A 6 24.01 36.84 -10.25
CA LYS A 6 22.73 36.95 -9.53
C LYS A 6 21.55 36.41 -10.36
N ARG A 7 21.50 36.73 -11.65
CA ARG A 7 20.42 36.25 -12.54
C ARG A 7 20.48 34.74 -12.74
N PHE A 8 21.70 34.20 -12.88
CA PHE A 8 21.91 32.76 -12.98
C PHE A 8 21.48 32.04 -11.69
N LEU A 9 21.86 32.57 -10.52
CA LEU A 9 21.47 32.02 -9.23
C LEU A 9 19.95 32.02 -9.02
N ILE A 10 19.27 33.12 -9.38
CA ILE A 10 17.80 33.21 -9.29
C ILE A 10 17.16 32.20 -10.22
N GLY A 11 17.61 32.09 -11.47
CA GLY A 11 17.09 31.12 -12.43
C GLY A 11 17.26 29.67 -11.93
N PHE A 12 18.44 29.34 -11.43
CA PHE A 12 18.72 28.03 -10.84
C PHE A 12 17.81 27.73 -9.66
N LEU A 13 17.64 28.70 -8.76
CA LEU A 13 16.76 28.54 -7.58
C LEU A 13 15.29 28.31 -7.98
N LEU A 14 14.81 29.03 -8.99
CA LEU A 14 13.46 28.84 -9.51
C LEU A 14 13.25 27.44 -10.10
N VAL A 15 14.21 26.96 -10.88
CA VAL A 15 14.16 25.59 -11.43
C VAL A 15 14.16 24.55 -10.32
N LEU A 16 15.01 24.72 -9.31
CA LEU A 16 15.10 23.82 -8.17
C LEU A 16 13.78 23.77 -7.38
N VAL A 17 13.20 24.94 -7.07
CA VAL A 17 11.91 25.04 -6.37
C VAL A 17 10.79 24.40 -7.19
N SER A 18 10.77 24.64 -8.50
CA SER A 18 9.77 24.03 -9.40
C SER A 18 9.89 22.50 -9.43
N ALA A 19 11.12 21.97 -9.48
CA ALA A 19 11.36 20.53 -9.45
C ALA A 19 10.90 19.90 -8.14
N ILE A 20 11.17 20.56 -7.01
CA ILE A 20 10.71 20.09 -5.68
C ILE A 20 9.17 20.10 -5.61
N LEU A 21 8.51 21.17 -6.08
CA LEU A 21 7.06 21.26 -6.10
C LEU A 21 6.44 20.16 -6.98
N LEU A 22 6.97 19.93 -8.18
CA LEU A 22 6.51 18.87 -9.06
C LEU A 22 6.68 17.48 -8.41
N PHE A 23 7.81 17.24 -7.74
CA PHE A 23 8.04 16.00 -7.01
C PHE A 23 7.03 15.80 -5.88
N VAL A 24 6.76 16.85 -5.08
CA VAL A 24 5.75 16.80 -4.00
C VAL A 24 4.37 16.50 -4.56
N VAL A 25 3.96 17.16 -5.65
CA VAL A 25 2.67 16.92 -6.31
C VAL A 25 2.60 15.49 -6.84
N PHE A 26 3.66 14.98 -7.46
CA PHE A 26 3.70 13.61 -7.96
C PHE A 26 3.53 12.59 -6.82
N VAL A 27 4.26 12.77 -5.71
CA VAL A 27 4.15 11.89 -4.53
C VAL A 27 2.73 11.93 -3.94
N GLN A 28 2.10 13.11 -3.88
CA GLN A 28 0.73 13.27 -3.40
C GLN A 28 -0.27 12.52 -4.29
N ILE A 29 -0.14 12.64 -5.61
CA ILE A 29 -1.00 11.95 -6.58
C ILE A 29 -0.82 10.43 -6.45
N GLU A 30 0.42 9.95 -6.38
CA GLU A 30 0.71 8.52 -6.23
C GLU A 30 0.16 7.95 -4.92
N SER A 31 0.38 8.65 -3.82
CA SER A 31 -0.14 8.25 -2.51
C SER A 31 -1.68 8.22 -2.49
N SER A 32 -2.31 9.25 -3.05
CA SER A 32 -3.78 9.30 -3.16
C SER A 32 -4.33 8.18 -4.04
N PHE A 33 -3.66 7.88 -5.15
CA PHE A 33 -4.03 6.77 -6.02
C PHE A 33 -3.95 5.44 -5.27
N LYS A 34 -2.81 5.15 -4.61
CA LYS A 34 -2.62 3.91 -3.85
C LYS A 34 -3.65 3.78 -2.73
N ALA A 35 -3.87 4.84 -1.95
CA ALA A 35 -4.85 4.83 -0.88
C ALA A 35 -6.27 4.56 -1.38
N LYS A 36 -6.64 5.11 -2.55
CA LYS A 36 -7.98 4.94 -3.15
C LYS A 36 -8.19 3.55 -3.75
N TYR A 37 -7.16 2.99 -4.39
CA TYR A 37 -7.28 1.76 -5.17
C TYR A 37 -6.71 0.53 -4.47
N PHE A 38 -6.24 0.65 -3.25
CA PHE A 38 -5.86 -0.52 -2.46
C PHE A 38 -7.08 -1.43 -2.29
N PRO A 39 -6.92 -2.78 -2.30
CA PRO A 39 -8.05 -3.71 -2.35
C PRO A 39 -9.23 -3.35 -1.45
N TRP A 40 -9.00 -3.12 -0.16
CA TRP A 40 -10.10 -2.86 0.78
C TRP A 40 -10.80 -1.49 0.63
N ASN A 41 -10.36 -0.65 -0.28
CA ASN A 41 -11.05 0.59 -0.62
C ASN A 41 -11.89 0.45 -1.91
N GLN A 42 -12.02 -0.76 -2.43
CA GLN A 42 -12.80 -1.06 -3.63
C GLN A 42 -13.96 -2.00 -3.28
N GLN A 43 -15.13 -1.44 -3.20
CA GLN A 43 -16.38 -2.14 -2.90
C GLN A 43 -16.64 -3.31 -3.86
N ASN A 44 -17.18 -4.41 -3.32
CA ASN A 44 -17.60 -5.59 -4.08
C ASN A 44 -16.51 -6.11 -5.02
N THR A 45 -15.31 -6.27 -4.51
CA THR A 45 -14.18 -6.78 -5.29
C THR A 45 -13.59 -8.04 -4.66
N PHE A 46 -13.16 -8.93 -5.54
CA PHE A 46 -12.38 -10.11 -5.16
C PHE A 46 -11.00 -10.04 -5.80
N TRP A 47 -9.99 -10.34 -5.01
CA TRP A 47 -8.59 -10.32 -5.42
C TRP A 47 -7.98 -11.68 -5.14
N SER A 48 -7.18 -12.17 -6.06
CA SER A 48 -6.54 -13.47 -5.89
C SER A 48 -5.14 -13.48 -6.51
N SER A 49 -4.24 -14.25 -5.90
CA SER A 49 -3.03 -14.70 -6.55
C SER A 49 -3.37 -15.72 -7.64
N PRO A 50 -2.50 -15.92 -8.66
CA PRO A 50 -2.77 -16.84 -9.75
C PRO A 50 -3.05 -18.29 -9.33
N ASP A 51 -2.45 -18.72 -8.21
CA ASP A 51 -2.62 -20.03 -7.60
C ASP A 51 -3.77 -20.10 -6.58
N GLY A 52 -4.43 -18.97 -6.31
CA GLY A 52 -5.48 -18.89 -5.29
C GLY A 52 -5.00 -18.97 -3.86
N ALA A 53 -3.68 -19.04 -3.63
CA ALA A 53 -3.11 -19.20 -2.29
C ALA A 53 -3.29 -17.94 -1.43
N PHE A 54 -3.45 -16.76 -2.04
CA PHE A 54 -3.76 -15.53 -1.32
C PHE A 54 -5.01 -14.89 -1.93
N THR A 55 -5.99 -14.57 -1.08
CA THR A 55 -7.25 -13.99 -1.51
C THR A 55 -7.66 -12.81 -0.62
N ILE A 56 -8.32 -11.83 -1.22
CA ILE A 56 -8.95 -10.71 -0.51
C ILE A 56 -10.36 -10.55 -1.08
N THR A 57 -11.35 -10.61 -0.20
CA THR A 57 -12.74 -10.30 -0.51
C THR A 57 -13.11 -8.99 0.16
N VAL A 58 -13.64 -8.04 -0.59
CA VAL A 58 -14.06 -6.73 -0.08
C VAL A 58 -15.56 -6.61 -0.23
N SER A 59 -16.25 -6.41 0.90
CA SER A 59 -17.71 -6.26 0.94
C SER A 59 -18.15 -4.85 0.52
N ASP A 60 -19.46 -4.62 0.44
CA ASP A 60 -20.07 -3.31 0.24
C ASP A 60 -20.28 -2.52 1.54
N GLU A 61 -20.03 -3.13 2.68
CA GLU A 61 -20.10 -2.47 3.97
C GLU A 61 -18.94 -1.48 4.12
N ALA A 62 -19.28 -0.20 4.30
CA ALA A 62 -18.29 0.83 4.53
C ALA A 62 -18.03 1.02 6.03
N THR A 63 -16.75 0.98 6.43
CA THR A 63 -16.32 1.38 7.75
C THR A 63 -15.66 2.74 7.70
N THR A 64 -16.00 3.63 8.64
CA THR A 64 -15.32 4.91 8.82
C THR A 64 -14.24 4.77 9.88
N SER A 65 -13.05 5.32 9.61
CA SER A 65 -12.03 5.43 10.65
C SER A 65 -12.46 6.41 11.74
N MET A 66 -11.89 6.29 12.96
CA MET A 66 -12.24 7.13 14.12
C MET A 66 -12.11 8.63 13.87
N ASP A 67 -11.32 9.08 12.91
CA ASP A 67 -11.15 10.48 12.54
C ASP A 67 -12.04 10.93 11.37
N GLY A 68 -12.91 10.05 10.88
CA GLY A 68 -13.86 10.33 9.79
C GLY A 68 -13.23 10.56 8.41
N ARG A 69 -11.89 10.40 8.29
CA ARG A 69 -11.15 10.76 7.06
C ARG A 69 -10.98 9.64 6.07
N ILE A 70 -11.14 8.39 6.50
CA ILE A 70 -10.91 7.23 5.68
C ILE A 70 -12.12 6.33 5.71
N GLN A 71 -12.77 6.23 4.57
CA GLN A 71 -13.76 5.21 4.30
C GLN A 71 -13.03 3.94 3.86
N ARG A 72 -13.22 2.85 4.57
CA ARG A 72 -12.79 1.51 4.18
C ARG A 72 -14.03 0.65 4.06
N TYR A 73 -14.00 -0.27 3.13
CA TYR A 73 -14.96 -1.35 3.12
C TYR A 73 -14.47 -2.47 4.02
N ALA A 74 -15.39 -3.26 4.58
CA ALA A 74 -15.03 -4.47 5.29
C ALA A 74 -14.37 -5.45 4.30
N TYR A 75 -13.33 -6.13 4.73
CA TYR A 75 -12.63 -7.09 3.90
C TYR A 75 -12.29 -8.34 4.70
N GLU A 76 -12.18 -9.45 3.98
CA GLU A 76 -11.61 -10.70 4.48
C GLU A 76 -10.43 -11.08 3.60
N ALA A 77 -9.28 -11.30 4.21
CA ALA A 77 -8.08 -11.74 3.51
C ALA A 77 -7.56 -13.03 4.12
N TYR A 78 -7.08 -13.92 3.27
CA TYR A 78 -6.57 -15.23 3.67
C TYR A 78 -5.33 -15.57 2.88
N ILE A 79 -4.42 -16.29 3.54
CA ILE A 79 -3.24 -16.89 2.91
C ILE A 79 -3.18 -18.39 3.23
N MET A 80 -2.75 -19.18 2.24
CA MET A 80 -2.35 -20.57 2.44
C MET A 80 -0.88 -20.62 2.80
N TRP A 81 -0.57 -21.10 3.98
CA TRP A 81 0.78 -21.28 4.46
C TRP A 81 0.91 -22.66 5.16
N ASN A 82 1.91 -23.44 4.77
CA ASN A 82 2.12 -24.80 5.24
C ASN A 82 0.88 -25.72 5.11
N GLY A 83 0.07 -25.48 4.07
CA GLY A 83 -1.15 -26.26 3.80
C GLY A 83 -2.37 -25.86 4.63
N GLU A 84 -2.25 -24.85 5.50
CA GLU A 84 -3.33 -24.30 6.30
C GLU A 84 -3.72 -22.89 5.83
N ARG A 85 -4.97 -22.51 6.10
CA ARG A 85 -5.53 -21.22 5.72
C ARG A 85 -5.52 -20.28 6.90
N TYR A 86 -4.79 -19.18 6.81
CA TYR A 86 -4.68 -18.17 7.85
C TYR A 86 -5.41 -16.89 7.46
N PRO A 87 -6.25 -16.32 8.33
CA PRO A 87 -6.75 -14.96 8.20
C PRO A 87 -5.58 -13.97 8.21
N VAL A 88 -5.68 -12.92 7.41
CA VAL A 88 -4.65 -11.89 7.32
C VAL A 88 -5.26 -10.51 7.56
N ASP A 89 -4.68 -9.77 8.50
CA ASP A 89 -4.93 -8.35 8.64
C ASP A 89 -3.80 -7.53 8.01
N PHE A 90 -4.18 -6.37 7.44
CA PHE A 90 -3.23 -5.46 6.80
C PHE A 90 -3.03 -4.22 7.66
N GLY A 91 -1.77 -3.98 8.03
CA GLY A 91 -1.33 -2.73 8.63
C GLY A 91 -0.51 -1.92 7.63
N PHE A 92 -0.59 -0.58 7.70
CA PHE A 92 0.39 0.28 7.03
C PHE A 92 1.47 0.66 8.02
N ASP A 93 2.74 0.56 7.59
CA ASP A 93 3.84 1.07 8.38
C ASP A 93 3.78 2.61 8.42
N SER A 94 3.63 3.16 9.62
CA SER A 94 3.57 4.60 9.88
C SER A 94 4.94 5.28 9.86
N THR A 95 6.02 4.53 9.77
CA THR A 95 7.41 5.06 9.77
C THR A 95 7.84 5.66 8.43
N GLY A 96 6.89 5.97 7.56
CA GLY A 96 7.12 6.50 6.23
C GLY A 96 7.93 7.80 6.19
N TYR A 97 8.85 7.83 5.30
CA TYR A 97 9.96 8.77 5.11
C TYR A 97 9.59 10.24 4.81
N ILE A 98 8.34 10.61 4.74
CA ILE A 98 7.97 12.00 4.44
C ILE A 98 7.03 12.54 5.52
N PRO A 99 7.53 13.41 6.43
CA PRO A 99 6.74 14.01 7.51
C PRO A 99 5.56 14.88 7.04
N LEU A 100 5.47 15.16 5.74
CA LEU A 100 4.42 15.98 5.13
C LEU A 100 3.16 15.19 4.74
N ILE A 101 3.22 13.86 4.70
CA ILE A 101 2.05 13.02 4.44
C ILE A 101 1.40 12.70 5.78
N ARG A 102 0.39 13.47 6.11
CA ARG A 102 -0.24 13.58 7.44
C ARG A 102 -1.10 12.38 7.86
N ASP A 103 -1.30 11.39 7.01
CA ASP A 103 -2.16 10.23 7.29
C ASP A 103 -1.39 8.98 7.77
N GLY A 104 -0.11 9.15 8.13
CA GLY A 104 0.70 8.12 8.80
C GLY A 104 0.93 6.85 7.97
N ARG A 105 0.55 6.86 6.69
CA ARG A 105 0.71 5.70 5.82
C ARG A 105 2.01 5.81 5.06
N SER A 106 2.87 4.83 5.22
CA SER A 106 3.96 4.66 4.28
C SER A 106 3.37 4.33 2.91
N PRO A 107 3.63 5.14 1.87
CA PRO A 107 3.12 4.86 0.53
C PRO A 107 3.72 3.59 -0.09
N HIS A 108 4.61 2.90 0.62
CA HIS A 108 5.41 1.82 0.07
C HIS A 108 5.47 0.55 0.93
N HIS A 109 5.03 0.60 2.18
CA HIS A 109 5.14 -0.53 3.09
C HIS A 109 3.78 -0.93 3.66
N VAL A 110 3.59 -2.23 3.80
CA VAL A 110 2.44 -2.85 4.44
C VAL A 110 2.91 -4.02 5.30
N ALA A 111 2.33 -4.16 6.47
CA ALA A 111 2.47 -5.33 7.32
C ALA A 111 1.27 -6.24 7.10
N LEU A 112 1.52 -7.51 6.92
CA LEU A 112 0.52 -8.57 6.82
C LEU A 112 0.60 -9.36 8.12
N SER A 113 -0.41 -9.23 8.97
CA SER A 113 -0.48 -9.97 10.24
C SER A 113 -1.31 -11.23 10.02
N LEU A 114 -0.64 -12.39 10.06
CA LEU A 114 -1.32 -13.68 10.04
C LEU A 114 -1.92 -13.94 11.40
N GLN A 115 -3.18 -14.35 11.44
CA GLN A 115 -3.92 -14.55 12.66
C GLN A 115 -4.33 -16.02 12.82
N ASP A 116 -4.48 -16.48 14.06
CA ASP A 116 -5.10 -17.75 14.34
C ASP A 116 -6.63 -17.66 14.33
N SER A 117 -7.31 -18.74 14.69
CA SER A 117 -8.78 -18.80 14.77
C SER A 117 -9.38 -17.88 15.83
N GLU A 118 -8.58 -17.41 16.78
CA GLU A 118 -9.00 -16.50 17.85
C GLU A 118 -8.71 -15.03 17.49
N GLY A 119 -8.11 -14.77 16.32
CA GLY A 119 -7.72 -13.44 15.85
C GLY A 119 -6.40 -12.94 16.45
N ILE A 120 -5.62 -13.84 17.10
CA ILE A 120 -4.32 -13.48 17.66
C ILE A 120 -3.27 -13.55 16.56
N THR A 121 -2.48 -12.50 16.44
CA THR A 121 -1.37 -12.46 15.45
C THR A 121 -0.30 -13.47 15.82
N ILE A 122 -0.07 -14.43 14.94
CA ILE A 122 0.95 -15.48 15.09
C ILE A 122 2.25 -15.10 14.38
N GLU A 123 2.16 -14.35 13.29
CA GLU A 123 3.31 -13.92 12.49
C GLU A 123 3.00 -12.61 11.77
N THR A 124 4.02 -11.79 11.54
CA THR A 124 3.89 -10.54 10.77
C THR A 124 4.91 -10.50 9.65
N VAL A 125 4.43 -10.35 8.44
CA VAL A 125 5.21 -10.27 7.21
C VAL A 125 5.26 -8.82 6.75
N TYR A 126 6.45 -8.25 6.62
CA TYR A 126 6.63 -6.91 6.13
C TYR A 126 6.90 -6.91 4.63
N CYS A 127 6.14 -6.11 3.90
CA CYS A 127 6.24 -6.00 2.45
C CYS A 127 6.36 -4.55 1.99
N LYS A 128 7.15 -4.33 0.95
CA LYS A 128 6.89 -3.21 0.03
C LYS A 128 5.71 -3.57 -0.84
N TYR A 129 4.95 -2.58 -1.26
CA TYR A 129 3.89 -2.82 -2.23
C TYR A 129 3.94 -1.85 -3.41
N ALA A 130 3.40 -2.27 -4.53
CA ALA A 130 3.17 -1.44 -5.69
C ALA A 130 1.80 -1.74 -6.28
N MET A 131 1.11 -0.69 -6.72
CA MET A 131 -0.12 -0.79 -7.50
C MET A 131 0.12 -0.15 -8.87
N PRO A 132 0.56 -0.92 -9.87
CA PRO A 132 0.79 -0.38 -11.21
C PRO A 132 -0.50 0.12 -11.86
N ASN A 133 -1.63 -0.41 -11.43
CA ASN A 133 -2.98 0.00 -11.82
C ASN A 133 -3.99 -0.40 -10.73
N LYS A 134 -5.26 0.00 -10.91
CA LYS A 134 -6.36 -0.28 -9.96
C LYS A 134 -6.80 -1.75 -9.88
N ARG A 135 -6.19 -2.64 -10.65
CA ARG A 135 -6.54 -4.07 -10.73
C ARG A 135 -5.40 -5.00 -10.31
N THR A 136 -4.23 -4.47 -10.00
CA THR A 136 -3.05 -5.27 -9.68
C THR A 136 -2.38 -4.73 -8.44
N LEU A 137 -2.21 -5.57 -7.44
CA LEU A 137 -1.40 -5.35 -6.25
C LEU A 137 -0.18 -6.27 -6.30
N LYS A 138 1.00 -5.71 -6.12
CA LYS A 138 2.25 -6.47 -5.98
C LYS A 138 2.79 -6.27 -4.58
N LEU A 139 3.13 -7.37 -3.91
CA LEU A 139 3.76 -7.37 -2.60
C LEU A 139 5.16 -7.96 -2.73
N PHE A 140 6.13 -7.30 -2.10
CA PHE A 140 7.55 -7.69 -2.12
C PHE A 140 8.02 -7.83 -0.67
N PRO A 141 8.21 -9.05 -0.14
CA PRO A 141 8.76 -9.27 1.19
C PRO A 141 10.09 -8.52 1.37
N ILE A 142 10.29 -7.95 2.56
CA ILE A 142 11.46 -7.10 2.83
C ILE A 142 12.61 -7.88 3.46
N ASP A 143 12.29 -8.92 4.23
CA ASP A 143 13.26 -9.70 5.01
C ASP A 143 13.16 -11.20 4.72
N GLN A 144 14.14 -11.96 5.23
CA GLN A 144 14.19 -13.41 5.01
C GLN A 144 13.05 -14.16 5.69
N GLN A 145 12.55 -13.67 6.82
CA GLN A 145 11.42 -14.29 7.51
C GLN A 145 10.15 -14.16 6.67
N SER A 146 9.93 -12.98 6.12
CA SER A 146 8.80 -12.71 5.23
C SER A 146 8.86 -13.55 3.93
N THR A 147 10.04 -13.85 3.40
CA THR A 147 10.21 -14.70 2.21
C THR A 147 9.97 -16.19 2.47
N ALA A 148 9.98 -16.63 3.73
CA ALA A 148 9.58 -17.98 4.10
C ALA A 148 8.05 -18.21 4.01
N ILE A 149 7.27 -17.14 4.05
CA ILE A 149 5.80 -17.16 4.04
C ILE A 149 5.26 -16.77 2.67
N LEU A 150 5.87 -15.77 2.03
CA LEU A 150 5.46 -15.24 0.74
C LEU A 150 6.53 -15.49 -0.32
N PRO A 151 6.15 -15.67 -1.59
CA PRO A 151 7.13 -15.69 -2.69
C PRO A 151 7.83 -14.33 -2.81
N GLU A 152 8.99 -14.27 -3.46
CA GLU A 152 9.74 -13.02 -3.69
C GLU A 152 8.87 -11.88 -4.26
N THR A 153 7.87 -12.23 -5.04
CA THR A 153 6.86 -11.30 -5.54
C THR A 153 5.51 -11.99 -5.55
N LEU A 154 4.62 -11.53 -4.68
CA LEU A 154 3.23 -11.94 -4.69
C LEU A 154 2.42 -10.95 -5.52
N ILE A 155 1.74 -11.45 -6.54
CA ILE A 155 0.88 -10.65 -7.41
C ILE A 155 -0.57 -11.01 -7.12
N LEU A 156 -1.37 -10.04 -6.73
CA LEU A 156 -2.82 -10.18 -6.61
C LEU A 156 -3.48 -9.42 -7.76
N SER A 157 -4.36 -10.09 -8.44
CA SER A 157 -5.18 -9.50 -9.50
C SER A 157 -6.63 -9.43 -9.05
N ARG A 158 -7.28 -8.33 -9.39
CA ARG A 158 -8.72 -8.21 -9.21
C ARG A 158 -9.41 -9.15 -10.19
N VAL A 159 -10.25 -10.01 -9.65
CA VAL A 159 -11.13 -10.90 -10.41
C VAL A 159 -12.51 -10.23 -10.47
N ASP A 160 -12.98 -9.91 -11.67
CA ASP A 160 -14.34 -9.40 -11.84
C ASP A 160 -15.31 -10.58 -11.73
N PRO A 161 -16.46 -10.44 -11.05
CA PRO A 161 -17.53 -11.46 -11.12
C PRO A 161 -17.98 -11.62 -12.57
N GLU A 162 -18.13 -12.86 -13.00
CA GLU A 162 -18.73 -13.21 -14.29
C GLU A 162 -20.22 -12.81 -14.34
#